data_2b4f9d0beff8895963510dada596962d
#
_entry.id   2b4f9d0beff8895963510dada596962d
#
_cell.length_a   1.000
_cell.length_b   1.000
_cell.length_c   1.000
_cell.angle_alpha   90.00
_cell.angle_beta   90.00
_cell.angle_gamma   90.00
#
_symmetry.space_group_name_H-M   'P 1'
#
loop_
_entity.id
_entity.type
_entity.pdbx_description
1 polymer ?
#
loop_
_entity_poly.entity_id
_entity_poly.type
_entity_poly.pdbx_seq_one_letter_code
_entity_poly.pdbx_strand_id
1 'polypeptide(L)'
;MEDSPAIRQIRNAAVRESLAIWTSIEQDPARAETWLAPMVQRGTALVAHVSGKPQDVVGFAVAGPWHSYEGYTRTVEDSIYLSLTAQGKGLGARLLAALIEASRQAGDRTMIALIEAGNATSVHLHERYGFTTVGTVPQAGEKHGQILDLTLMSRSLQ
;
A
#
# COMPACT_ATOMS: atom_id res chain seq x y z
N MET A 1 -6.01 6.47 -17.04
CA MET A 1 -5.92 5.60 -15.84
C MET A 1 -7.02 4.55 -15.90
N GLU A 2 -6.83 3.58 -16.79
CA GLU A 2 -7.81 2.53 -17.10
C GLU A 2 -8.19 1.69 -15.87
N ASP A 3 -7.23 1.36 -15.02
CA ASP A 3 -7.43 0.52 -13.83
C ASP A 3 -7.97 1.28 -12.59
N SER A 4 -8.11 2.60 -12.65
CA SER A 4 -8.55 3.42 -11.50
C SER A 4 -9.87 2.93 -10.88
N PRO A 5 -10.90 2.52 -11.65
CA PRO A 5 -12.14 1.99 -11.08
C PRO A 5 -11.92 0.72 -10.26
N ALA A 6 -11.09 -0.21 -10.76
CA ALA A 6 -10.79 -1.47 -10.07
C ALA A 6 -9.95 -1.26 -8.81
N ILE A 7 -8.92 -0.40 -8.89
CA ILE A 7 -8.11 0.01 -7.73
C ILE A 7 -9.02 0.61 -6.65
N ARG A 8 -9.91 1.52 -7.02
CA ARG A 8 -10.87 2.15 -6.10
C ARG A 8 -11.78 1.12 -5.44
N GLN A 9 -12.31 0.14 -6.19
CA GLN A 9 -13.15 -0.92 -5.64
C GLN A 9 -12.40 -1.76 -4.60
N ILE A 10 -11.16 -2.19 -4.89
CA ILE A 10 -10.32 -2.97 -3.97
C ILE A 10 -10.01 -2.16 -2.71
N ARG A 11 -9.63 -0.89 -2.88
CA ARG A 11 -9.34 0.01 -1.74
C ARG A 11 -10.57 0.24 -0.88
N ASN A 12 -11.71 0.52 -1.46
CA ASN A 12 -12.96 0.76 -0.74
C ASN A 12 -13.46 -0.50 -0.01
N ALA A 13 -13.27 -1.70 -0.59
CA ALA A 13 -13.51 -2.95 0.12
C ALA A 13 -12.61 -3.06 1.37
N ALA A 14 -11.32 -2.73 1.27
CA ALA A 14 -10.41 -2.71 2.42
C ALA A 14 -10.83 -1.67 3.48
N VAL A 15 -11.34 -0.51 3.06
CA VAL A 15 -11.92 0.50 3.98
C VAL A 15 -13.09 -0.07 4.76
N ARG A 16 -14.01 -0.82 4.12
CA ARG A 16 -15.20 -1.38 4.79
C ARG A 16 -14.90 -2.60 5.65
N GLU A 17 -14.00 -3.47 5.19
CA GLU A 17 -13.93 -4.87 5.62
C GLU A 17 -12.64 -5.21 6.38
N SER A 18 -11.67 -4.29 6.48
CA SER A 18 -10.39 -4.59 7.11
C SER A 18 -9.93 -3.51 8.09
N LEU A 19 -8.93 -3.85 8.89
CA LEU A 19 -8.20 -2.91 9.76
C LEU A 19 -6.95 -2.31 9.07
N ALA A 20 -6.75 -2.58 7.79
CA ALA A 20 -5.56 -2.13 7.06
C ALA A 20 -5.60 -0.63 6.70
N ILE A 21 -6.76 -0.02 6.61
CA ILE A 21 -6.94 1.41 6.32
C ILE A 21 -7.80 2.04 7.42
N TRP A 22 -7.25 3.01 8.14
CA TRP A 22 -7.89 3.62 9.31
C TRP A 22 -8.75 4.84 8.94
N THR A 23 -9.67 4.63 8.01
CA THR A 23 -10.74 5.57 7.66
C THR A 23 -12.03 4.81 7.41
N SER A 24 -13.16 5.44 7.63
CA SER A 24 -14.48 4.96 7.22
C SER A 24 -14.95 5.59 5.90
N ILE A 25 -14.16 6.51 5.34
CA ILE A 25 -14.53 7.28 4.15
C ILE A 25 -14.04 6.54 2.90
N GLU A 26 -14.98 6.07 2.10
CA GLU A 26 -14.70 5.52 0.78
C GLU A 26 -14.33 6.65 -0.21
N GLN A 27 -13.50 6.31 -1.18
CA GLN A 27 -13.18 7.24 -2.27
C GLN A 27 -14.29 7.17 -3.34
N ASP A 28 -14.76 8.33 -3.75
CA ASP A 28 -15.47 8.50 -5.02
C ASP A 28 -14.48 8.48 -6.21
N PRO A 29 -14.95 8.42 -7.47
CA PRO A 29 -14.07 8.36 -8.63
C PRO A 29 -13.07 9.51 -8.71
N ALA A 30 -13.48 10.75 -8.45
CA ALA A 30 -12.62 11.92 -8.57
C ALA A 30 -11.51 11.93 -7.50
N ARG A 31 -11.83 11.55 -6.27
CA ARG A 31 -10.84 11.40 -5.19
C ARG A 31 -9.85 10.28 -5.48
N ALA A 32 -10.33 9.15 -6.03
CA ALA A 32 -9.45 8.04 -6.39
C ALA A 32 -8.46 8.45 -7.47
N GLU A 33 -8.90 9.15 -8.51
CA GLU A 33 -8.03 9.64 -9.59
C GLU A 33 -7.02 10.68 -9.09
N THR A 34 -7.46 11.64 -8.28
CA THR A 34 -6.58 12.67 -7.69
C THR A 34 -5.51 12.04 -6.81
N TRP A 35 -5.89 11.05 -6.00
CA TRP A 35 -4.96 10.33 -5.13
C TRP A 35 -3.94 9.51 -5.94
N LEU A 36 -4.40 8.83 -7.00
CA LEU A 36 -3.57 7.90 -7.78
C LEU A 36 -2.63 8.61 -8.76
N ALA A 37 -3.04 9.78 -9.29
CA ALA A 37 -2.33 10.47 -10.36
C ALA A 37 -0.83 10.71 -10.11
N PRO A 38 -0.37 11.19 -8.94
CA PRO A 38 1.06 11.39 -8.69
C PRO A 38 1.86 10.09 -8.76
N MET A 39 1.31 8.98 -8.27
CA MET A 39 1.97 7.68 -8.25
C MET A 39 2.03 7.06 -9.65
N VAL A 40 0.99 7.24 -10.47
CA VAL A 40 0.99 6.84 -11.88
C VAL A 40 2.04 7.63 -12.66
N GLN A 41 2.09 8.94 -12.47
CA GLN A 41 3.09 9.81 -13.13
C GLN A 41 4.52 9.42 -12.79
N ARG A 42 4.76 8.95 -11.56
CA ARG A 42 6.09 8.50 -11.09
C ARG A 42 6.42 7.05 -11.47
N GLY A 43 5.46 6.29 -12.00
CA GLY A 43 5.61 4.86 -12.26
C GLY A 43 5.58 3.99 -10.98
N THR A 44 5.08 4.53 -9.87
CA THR A 44 4.99 3.85 -8.57
C THR A 44 3.57 3.40 -8.21
N ALA A 45 2.72 3.19 -9.22
CA ALA A 45 1.42 2.56 -9.11
C ALA A 45 1.39 1.30 -9.98
N LEU A 46 1.15 0.16 -9.37
CA LEU A 46 1.22 -1.16 -9.99
C LEU A 46 -0.09 -1.91 -9.76
N VAL A 47 -0.49 -2.74 -10.72
CA VAL A 47 -1.66 -3.62 -10.60
C VAL A 47 -1.29 -5.07 -10.85
N ALA A 48 -2.05 -5.97 -10.24
CA ALA A 48 -1.99 -7.40 -10.49
C ALA A 48 -3.29 -7.83 -11.20
N HIS A 49 -3.14 -8.49 -12.34
CA HIS A 49 -4.24 -9.03 -13.14
C HIS A 49 -4.35 -10.55 -12.98
N VAL A 50 -5.53 -11.09 -13.23
CA VAL A 50 -5.69 -12.53 -13.45
C VAL A 50 -4.94 -12.93 -14.72
N SER A 51 -4.18 -14.02 -14.66
CA SER A 51 -3.45 -14.52 -15.84
C SER A 51 -4.38 -14.76 -17.02
N GLY A 52 -4.03 -14.18 -18.17
CA GLY A 52 -4.84 -14.24 -19.40
C GLY A 52 -6.07 -13.33 -19.43
N LYS A 53 -6.29 -12.51 -18.39
CA LYS A 53 -7.43 -11.58 -18.29
C LYS A 53 -6.94 -10.20 -17.80
N PRO A 54 -6.34 -9.39 -18.67
CA PRO A 54 -5.78 -8.11 -18.27
C PRO A 54 -6.80 -7.11 -17.74
N GLN A 55 -8.09 -7.28 -18.05
CA GLN A 55 -9.17 -6.45 -17.51
C GLN A 55 -9.54 -6.79 -16.06
N ASP A 56 -9.16 -7.98 -15.56
CA ASP A 56 -9.52 -8.46 -14.23
C ASP A 56 -8.41 -8.11 -13.21
N VAL A 57 -8.40 -6.87 -12.72
CA VAL A 57 -7.49 -6.42 -11.66
C VAL A 57 -7.90 -7.06 -10.33
N VAL A 58 -6.97 -7.76 -9.69
CA VAL A 58 -7.19 -8.47 -8.42
C VAL A 58 -6.35 -7.92 -7.26
N GLY A 59 -5.53 -6.94 -7.51
CA GLY A 59 -4.73 -6.27 -6.49
C GLY A 59 -3.96 -5.09 -7.05
N PHE A 60 -3.46 -4.26 -6.17
CA PHE A 60 -2.59 -3.15 -6.53
C PHE A 60 -1.58 -2.85 -5.43
N ALA A 61 -0.51 -2.17 -5.82
CA ALA A 61 0.48 -1.59 -4.93
C ALA A 61 0.83 -0.18 -5.39
N VAL A 62 0.99 0.73 -4.44
CA VAL A 62 1.40 2.11 -4.71
C VAL A 62 2.46 2.56 -3.71
N ALA A 63 3.39 3.42 -4.16
CA ALA A 63 4.28 4.15 -3.28
C ALA A 63 4.02 5.64 -3.45
N GLY A 64 3.43 6.24 -2.43
CA GLY A 64 3.08 7.66 -2.39
C GLY A 64 4.00 8.47 -1.47
N PRO A 65 3.89 9.80 -1.47
CA PRO A 65 4.64 10.67 -0.56
C PRO A 65 4.32 10.31 0.90
N TRP A 66 5.35 10.10 1.72
CA TRP A 66 5.17 9.86 3.15
C TRP A 66 4.78 11.12 3.92
N HIS A 67 5.29 12.27 3.49
CA HIS A 67 4.99 13.57 4.10
C HIS A 67 4.97 14.69 3.07
N SER A 68 4.27 15.81 3.37
CA SER A 68 4.09 16.93 2.44
C SER A 68 5.28 17.90 2.37
N TYR A 69 6.23 17.86 3.31
CA TYR A 69 7.38 18.77 3.27
C TYR A 69 8.44 18.29 2.27
N GLU A 70 9.09 19.24 1.59
CA GLU A 70 10.09 19.00 0.55
C GLU A 70 11.29 18.15 1.02
N GLY A 71 11.63 18.20 2.30
CA GLY A 71 12.68 17.37 2.89
C GLY A 71 12.40 15.87 2.82
N TYR A 72 11.14 15.48 2.63
CA TYR A 72 10.71 14.08 2.50
C TYR A 72 10.49 13.62 1.07
N THR A 73 10.87 14.41 0.06
CA THR A 73 10.60 14.15 -1.38
C THR A 73 11.04 12.76 -1.85
N ARG A 74 12.05 12.17 -1.19
CA ARG A 74 12.58 10.83 -1.51
C ARG A 74 12.23 9.76 -0.48
N THR A 75 11.27 10.04 0.40
CA THR A 75 10.69 9.07 1.32
C THR A 75 9.25 8.79 0.89
N VAL A 76 8.96 7.53 0.66
CA VAL A 76 7.64 7.08 0.21
C VAL A 76 7.03 6.12 1.22
N GLU A 77 5.71 6.07 1.24
CA GLU A 77 4.92 5.08 1.97
C GLU A 77 4.30 4.11 0.99
N ASP A 78 4.47 2.81 1.24
CA ASP A 78 3.85 1.78 0.43
C ASP A 78 2.41 1.46 0.91
N SER A 79 1.61 1.01 -0.03
CA SER A 79 0.29 0.45 0.24
C SER A 79 0.04 -0.70 -0.72
N ILE A 80 -0.38 -1.85 -0.20
CA ILE A 80 -0.64 -3.06 -0.98
C ILE A 80 -1.99 -3.62 -0.58
N TYR A 81 -2.87 -3.80 -1.54
CA TYR A 81 -4.20 -4.37 -1.32
C TYR A 81 -4.53 -5.41 -2.38
N LEU A 82 -5.15 -6.50 -1.93
CA LEU A 82 -5.60 -7.60 -2.77
C LEU A 82 -7.10 -7.83 -2.54
N SER A 83 -7.80 -8.21 -3.59
CA SER A 83 -9.14 -8.78 -3.45
C SER A 83 -9.08 -10.05 -2.59
N LEU A 84 -10.16 -10.37 -1.88
CA LEU A 84 -10.21 -11.54 -1.00
C LEU A 84 -9.86 -12.84 -1.75
N THR A 85 -10.31 -12.98 -2.99
CA THR A 85 -10.06 -14.16 -3.84
C THR A 85 -8.61 -14.28 -4.30
N ALA A 86 -7.83 -13.21 -4.21
CA ALA A 86 -6.42 -13.14 -4.64
C ALA A 86 -5.42 -13.32 -3.49
N GLN A 87 -5.88 -13.29 -2.25
CA GLN A 87 -5.03 -13.46 -1.06
C GLN A 87 -4.49 -14.89 -0.95
N GLY A 88 -3.39 -15.07 -0.21
CA GLY A 88 -2.77 -16.38 0.03
C GLY A 88 -2.07 -17.02 -1.17
N LYS A 89 -1.96 -16.32 -2.32
CA LYS A 89 -1.38 -16.83 -3.58
C LYS A 89 -0.02 -16.19 -3.92
N GLY A 90 0.62 -15.53 -2.97
CA GLY A 90 1.92 -14.90 -3.16
C GLY A 90 1.90 -13.59 -3.97
N LEU A 91 0.72 -13.08 -4.37
CA LEU A 91 0.62 -11.85 -5.16
C LEU A 91 1.10 -10.61 -4.41
N GLY A 92 0.84 -10.52 -3.09
CA GLY A 92 1.34 -9.42 -2.27
C GLY A 92 2.88 -9.33 -2.29
N ALA A 93 3.55 -10.48 -2.24
CA ALA A 93 5.00 -10.57 -2.32
C ALA A 93 5.53 -10.09 -3.68
N ARG A 94 4.87 -10.46 -4.77
CA ARG A 94 5.24 -10.02 -6.12
C ARG A 94 5.01 -8.53 -6.32
N LEU A 95 3.90 -8.00 -5.81
CA LEU A 95 3.59 -6.57 -5.85
C LEU A 95 4.61 -5.77 -5.04
N LEU A 96 4.95 -6.19 -3.82
CA LEU A 96 5.94 -5.50 -2.99
C LEU A 96 7.32 -5.50 -3.65
N ALA A 97 7.77 -6.63 -4.19
CA ALA A 97 9.05 -6.71 -4.90
C ALA A 97 9.10 -5.75 -6.10
N ALA A 98 8.05 -5.73 -6.92
CA ALA A 98 7.95 -4.84 -8.07
C ALA A 98 7.86 -3.36 -7.66
N LEU A 99 7.15 -3.04 -6.58
CA LEU A 99 7.01 -1.68 -6.07
C LEU A 99 8.34 -1.13 -5.54
N ILE A 100 9.12 -1.96 -4.84
CA ILE A 100 10.46 -1.61 -4.37
C ILE A 100 11.35 -1.22 -5.55
N GLU A 101 11.33 -2.00 -6.62
CA GLU A 101 12.12 -1.72 -7.81
C GLU A 101 11.62 -0.47 -8.54
N ALA A 102 10.31 -0.29 -8.70
CA ALA A 102 9.73 0.91 -9.30
C ALA A 102 10.10 2.18 -8.51
N SER A 103 10.07 2.11 -7.18
CA SER A 103 10.45 3.23 -6.31
C SER A 103 11.95 3.56 -6.40
N ARG A 104 12.82 2.55 -6.54
CA ARG A 104 14.26 2.77 -6.81
C ARG A 104 14.48 3.50 -8.13
N GLN A 105 13.79 3.07 -9.17
CA GLN A 105 13.87 3.71 -10.50
C GLN A 105 13.31 5.13 -10.47
N ALA A 106 12.31 5.41 -9.66
CA ALA A 106 11.78 6.76 -9.42
C ALA A 106 12.71 7.65 -8.59
N GLY A 107 13.82 7.10 -8.05
CA GLY A 107 14.83 7.83 -7.28
C GLY A 107 14.51 7.97 -5.79
N ASP A 108 13.60 7.16 -5.27
CA ASP A 108 13.32 7.12 -3.83
C ASP A 108 14.50 6.52 -3.05
N ARG A 109 14.67 6.94 -1.80
CA ARG A 109 15.75 6.48 -0.92
C ARG A 109 15.26 5.60 0.22
N THR A 110 14.06 5.88 0.70
CA THR A 110 13.48 5.20 1.85
C THR A 110 12.03 4.87 1.58
N MET A 111 11.63 3.64 1.85
CA MET A 111 10.24 3.20 1.84
C MET A 111 9.79 2.90 3.27
N ILE A 112 8.66 3.46 3.63
CA ILE A 112 8.00 3.29 4.93
C ILE A 112 6.78 2.40 4.75
N ALA A 113 6.56 1.48 5.69
CA ALA A 113 5.33 0.73 5.81
C ALA A 113 4.66 1.04 7.15
N LEU A 114 3.38 1.38 7.11
CA LEU A 114 2.52 1.59 8.27
C LEU A 114 1.54 0.42 8.36
N ILE A 115 1.72 -0.44 9.35
CA ILE A 115 1.00 -1.71 9.45
C ILE A 115 0.27 -1.77 10.80
N GLU A 116 -1.01 -2.13 10.78
CA GLU A 116 -1.73 -2.47 12.01
C GLU A 116 -0.97 -3.61 12.73
N ALA A 117 -0.66 -3.43 14.02
CA ALA A 117 0.31 -4.27 14.73
C ALA A 117 -0.13 -5.74 14.86
N GLY A 118 -1.43 -6.04 14.79
CA GLY A 118 -1.96 -7.41 14.76
C GLY A 118 -1.85 -8.09 13.39
N ASN A 119 -1.49 -7.36 12.32
CA ASN A 119 -1.34 -7.92 10.98
C ASN A 119 0.04 -8.58 10.77
N ALA A 120 0.26 -9.69 11.48
CA ALA A 120 1.52 -10.43 11.41
C ALA A 120 1.88 -10.88 9.97
N THR A 121 0.90 -11.16 9.14
CA THR A 121 1.12 -11.54 7.73
C THR A 121 1.79 -10.40 6.95
N SER A 122 1.33 -9.16 7.13
CA SER A 122 1.93 -8.00 6.49
C SER A 122 3.32 -7.71 7.05
N VAL A 123 3.50 -7.76 8.37
CA VAL A 123 4.81 -7.57 9.01
C VAL A 123 5.84 -8.58 8.46
N HIS A 124 5.52 -9.88 8.46
CA HIS A 124 6.41 -10.90 7.92
C HIS A 124 6.69 -10.74 6.42
N LEU A 125 5.69 -10.30 5.65
CA LEU A 125 5.91 -10.00 4.24
C LEU A 125 6.99 -8.93 4.09
N HIS A 126 6.87 -7.82 4.80
CA HIS A 126 7.82 -6.70 4.71
C HIS A 126 9.21 -7.08 5.23
N GLU A 127 9.31 -7.84 6.33
CA GLU A 127 10.59 -8.37 6.84
C GLU A 127 11.33 -9.19 5.78
N ARG A 128 10.64 -10.08 5.08
CA ARG A 128 11.22 -10.89 3.99
C ARG A 128 11.76 -10.05 2.84
N TYR A 129 11.25 -8.85 2.65
CA TYR A 129 11.71 -7.89 1.64
C TYR A 129 12.63 -6.80 2.23
N GLY A 130 13.25 -7.07 3.38
CA GLY A 130 14.30 -6.24 3.96
C GLY A 130 13.82 -4.98 4.66
N PHE A 131 12.56 -4.91 5.03
CA PHE A 131 12.10 -3.91 5.98
C PHE A 131 12.48 -4.30 7.40
N THR A 132 12.82 -3.31 8.20
CA THR A 132 13.07 -3.46 9.63
C THR A 132 12.03 -2.68 10.43
N THR A 133 11.59 -3.23 11.55
CA THR A 133 10.70 -2.52 12.47
C THR A 133 11.45 -1.37 13.12
N VAL A 134 10.96 -0.16 12.95
CA VAL A 134 11.48 1.06 13.59
C VAL A 134 10.90 1.19 15.01
N GLY A 135 9.63 0.84 15.17
CA GLY A 135 8.94 0.89 16.44
C GLY A 135 7.44 0.65 16.30
N THR A 136 6.76 0.58 17.44
CA THR A 136 5.30 0.49 17.52
C THR A 136 4.76 1.68 18.30
N VAL A 137 3.74 2.34 17.75
CA VAL A 137 2.99 3.41 18.41
C VAL A 137 1.73 2.79 19.00
N PRO A 138 1.63 2.66 20.34
CA PRO A 138 0.44 2.11 20.95
C PRO A 138 -0.74 3.08 20.83
N GLN A 139 -1.95 2.52 20.69
CA GLN A 139 -3.20 3.28 20.61
C GLN A 139 -3.18 4.40 19.55
N ALA A 140 -2.52 4.13 18.43
CA ALA A 140 -2.29 5.11 17.36
C ALA A 140 -3.54 5.45 16.56
N GLY A 141 -4.55 4.58 16.58
CA GLY A 141 -5.78 4.80 15.83
C GLY A 141 -6.95 4.02 16.37
N GLU A 142 -8.11 4.26 15.77
CA GLU A 142 -9.35 3.56 16.08
C GLU A 142 -10.08 3.20 14.80
N LYS A 143 -10.58 1.97 14.71
CA LYS A 143 -11.45 1.53 13.64
C LYS A 143 -12.40 0.42 14.07
N HIS A 144 -13.65 0.49 13.62
CA HIS A 144 -14.70 -0.46 13.97
C HIS A 144 -14.85 -0.66 15.48
N GLY A 145 -14.66 0.43 16.27
CA GLY A 145 -14.71 0.39 17.74
C GLY A 145 -13.52 -0.30 18.40
N GLN A 146 -12.45 -0.57 17.66
CA GLN A 146 -11.20 -1.15 18.18
C GLN A 146 -10.11 -0.09 18.23
N ILE A 147 -9.40 -0.01 19.35
CA ILE A 147 -8.18 0.79 19.48
C ILE A 147 -7.03 -0.04 18.91
N LEU A 148 -6.24 0.57 18.03
CA LEU A 148 -5.23 -0.10 17.21
C LEU A 148 -3.84 0.46 17.47
N ASP A 149 -2.87 -0.44 17.55
CA ASP A 149 -1.45 -0.09 17.59
C ASP A 149 -0.88 -0.07 16.16
N LEU A 150 0.07 0.83 15.91
CA LEU A 150 0.71 0.99 14.61
C LEU A 150 2.16 0.52 14.66
N THR A 151 2.50 -0.47 13.85
CA THR A 151 3.89 -0.84 13.58
C THR A 151 4.43 -0.02 12.42
N LEU A 152 5.52 0.71 12.67
CA LEU A 152 6.29 1.44 11.67
C LEU A 152 7.46 0.58 11.23
N MET A 153 7.56 0.32 9.94
CA MET A 153 8.70 -0.35 9.34
C MET A 153 9.36 0.53 8.28
N SER A 154 10.64 0.35 8.05
CA SER A 154 11.37 1.08 7.03
C SER A 154 12.35 0.19 6.27
N ARG A 155 12.61 0.57 5.02
CA ARG A 155 13.62 -0.03 4.16
C ARG A 155 14.39 1.03 3.41
N SER A 156 15.75 0.92 3.39
CA SER A 156 16.59 1.66 2.43
C SER A 156 16.39 1.08 1.03
N LEU A 157 16.28 1.97 0.05
CA LEU A 157 16.17 1.63 -1.38
C LEU A 157 17.51 1.82 -2.14
N GLN A 158 18.56 2.19 -1.42
CA GLN A 158 19.91 2.35 -1.95
C GLN A 158 20.69 1.04 -1.93
#